data_dd7b41f73646a83d763930e31243f69b
#
_entry.id   dd7b41f73646a83d763930e31243f69b
#
_cell.length_a   1.000
_cell.length_b   1.000
_cell.length_c   1.000
_cell.angle_alpha   90.00
_cell.angle_beta   90.00
_cell.angle_gamma   90.00
#
_symmetry.space_group_name_H-M   'P 1'
#
loop_
_entity.id
_entity.type
_entity.pdbx_description
1 polymer ?
#
loop_
_entity_poly.entity_id
_entity_poly.type
_entity_poly.pdbx_seq_one_letter_code
_entity_poly.pdbx_strand_id
1 'polypeptide(L)'
;MALMESSNQTQSTTTQAIDAAHALHPAFRLLREHRIEALGLDILVCEHEPTGLMHYHLAHPSDENAFIIGFRTQPMTDRGEAHILEHTSLCGSAKYPVRDPFFSMIKRSLNTFMNAFTAADWTAYPFATQNRQDYFNLLSVYLDACFFPNLNHLDFAQEGIRVELDDDGKPVYKGVVFNEMKGAMSGEIDQLYHTLARHMFPTTTYHYNSGGEPSAITDLTHADLVAFHQSHYHPSNAVAMSFGNIPVAETQTRLHADALAVDGHAVSH
;
A
#
# COMPACT_ATOMS: atom_id res chain seq x y z
N MET A 1 3.35 -13.87 -56.50
CA MET A 1 2.84 -12.61 -55.96
C MET A 1 1.66 -12.81 -55.00
N ALA A 2 1.40 -14.02 -54.48
CA ALA A 2 0.27 -14.34 -53.61
C ALA A 2 0.65 -14.81 -52.18
N LEU A 3 1.93 -14.76 -51.84
CA LEU A 3 2.48 -15.23 -50.54
C LEU A 3 2.90 -14.08 -49.60
N MET A 4 2.85 -12.82 -50.04
CA MET A 4 3.15 -11.64 -49.20
C MET A 4 1.94 -10.93 -48.59
N GLU A 5 0.72 -11.21 -49.02
CA GLU A 5 -0.49 -10.55 -48.47
C GLU A 5 -1.06 -11.27 -47.24
N SER A 6 -0.74 -12.57 -47.01
CA SER A 6 -1.25 -13.31 -45.87
C SER A 6 -0.53 -12.99 -44.52
N SER A 7 0.74 -12.58 -44.61
CA SER A 7 1.50 -12.22 -43.39
C SER A 7 1.14 -10.86 -42.80
N ASN A 8 0.70 -9.91 -43.64
CA ASN A 8 0.28 -8.58 -43.15
C ASN A 8 -1.09 -8.57 -42.49
N GLN A 9 -2.02 -9.44 -42.93
CA GLN A 9 -3.34 -9.52 -42.29
C GLN A 9 -3.31 -10.21 -40.93
N THR A 10 -2.43 -11.20 -40.76
CA THR A 10 -2.29 -11.90 -39.47
C THR A 10 -1.59 -11.02 -38.43
N GLN A 11 -0.61 -10.21 -38.82
CA GLN A 11 0.03 -9.25 -37.91
C GLN A 11 -0.92 -8.11 -37.53
N SER A 12 -1.71 -7.59 -38.45
CA SER A 12 -2.70 -6.51 -38.17
C SER A 12 -3.81 -6.96 -37.23
N THR A 13 -4.33 -8.18 -37.38
CA THR A 13 -5.39 -8.71 -36.48
C THR A 13 -4.86 -9.07 -35.08
N THR A 14 -3.60 -9.54 -34.98
CA THR A 14 -2.98 -9.84 -33.69
C THR A 14 -2.68 -8.54 -32.93
N THR A 15 -2.17 -7.51 -33.58
CA THR A 15 -1.91 -6.20 -32.97
C THR A 15 -3.21 -5.52 -32.52
N GLN A 16 -4.30 -5.56 -33.31
CA GLN A 16 -5.59 -5.02 -32.89
C GLN A 16 -6.26 -5.78 -31.74
N ALA A 17 -6.06 -7.11 -31.66
CA ALA A 17 -6.59 -7.91 -30.53
C ALA A 17 -5.79 -7.68 -29.24
N ILE A 18 -4.48 -7.47 -29.34
CA ILE A 18 -3.62 -7.11 -28.20
C ILE A 18 -3.98 -5.71 -27.69
N ASP A 19 -4.18 -4.72 -28.55
CA ASP A 19 -4.58 -3.36 -28.18
C ASP A 19 -5.94 -3.32 -27.44
N ALA A 20 -6.90 -4.18 -27.83
CA ALA A 20 -8.19 -4.24 -27.14
C ALA A 20 -8.14 -4.92 -25.76
N ALA A 21 -7.23 -5.89 -25.56
CA ALA A 21 -7.06 -6.59 -24.30
C ALA A 21 -6.35 -5.73 -23.23
N HIS A 22 -5.55 -4.75 -23.65
CA HIS A 22 -4.78 -3.87 -22.78
C HIS A 22 -5.24 -2.40 -22.86
N ALA A 23 -6.52 -2.16 -23.17
CA ALA A 23 -7.08 -0.83 -23.10
C ALA A 23 -6.87 -0.21 -21.73
N LEU A 24 -6.41 1.04 -21.67
CA LEU A 24 -6.16 1.76 -20.43
C LEU A 24 -7.27 2.76 -20.13
N HIS A 25 -7.42 3.14 -18.87
CA HIS A 25 -8.20 4.32 -18.51
C HIS A 25 -7.55 5.59 -19.09
N PRO A 26 -8.31 6.57 -19.63
CA PRO A 26 -7.76 7.75 -20.33
C PRO A 26 -6.77 8.60 -19.54
N ALA A 27 -6.84 8.59 -18.20
CA ALA A 27 -5.90 9.30 -17.35
C ALA A 27 -4.56 8.55 -17.15
N PHE A 28 -4.42 7.34 -17.72
CA PHE A 28 -3.19 6.55 -17.61
C PHE A 28 -2.49 6.45 -18.96
N ARG A 29 -1.18 6.59 -18.95
CA ARG A 29 -0.29 6.42 -20.09
C ARG A 29 0.53 5.14 -19.94
N LEU A 30 0.60 4.32 -20.98
CA LEU A 30 1.51 3.18 -21.04
C LEU A 30 2.94 3.69 -21.27
N LEU A 31 3.84 3.34 -20.36
CA LEU A 31 5.26 3.65 -20.47
C LEU A 31 6.05 2.49 -21.04
N ARG A 32 5.68 1.26 -20.68
CA ARG A 32 6.37 0.05 -21.10
C ARG A 32 5.43 -1.15 -21.03
N GLU A 33 5.61 -2.05 -21.99
CA GLU A 33 5.03 -3.38 -21.98
C GLU A 33 6.16 -4.43 -22.07
N HIS A 34 6.00 -5.51 -21.31
CA HIS A 34 6.97 -6.61 -21.32
C HIS A 34 6.24 -7.93 -21.10
N ARG A 35 6.58 -8.94 -21.92
CA ARG A 35 6.05 -10.29 -21.78
C ARG A 35 7.10 -11.24 -21.21
N ILE A 36 6.71 -12.02 -20.21
CA ILE A 36 7.50 -13.13 -19.67
C ILE A 36 6.88 -14.44 -20.15
N GLU A 37 7.40 -14.97 -21.27
CA GLU A 37 6.86 -16.17 -21.93
C GLU A 37 6.80 -17.38 -21.00
N ALA A 38 7.85 -17.60 -20.20
CA ALA A 38 7.93 -18.74 -19.27
C ALA A 38 6.81 -18.75 -18.22
N LEU A 39 6.20 -17.60 -17.92
CA LEU A 39 5.12 -17.45 -16.96
C LEU A 39 3.76 -17.17 -17.62
N GLY A 40 3.72 -16.96 -18.94
CA GLY A 40 2.52 -16.51 -19.63
C GLY A 40 2.01 -15.16 -19.12
N LEU A 41 2.91 -14.26 -18.72
CA LEU A 41 2.63 -13.03 -18.00
C LEU A 41 2.94 -11.82 -18.88
N ASP A 42 1.96 -10.93 -19.05
CA ASP A 42 2.17 -9.61 -19.66
C ASP A 42 2.24 -8.54 -18.56
N ILE A 43 3.30 -7.74 -18.57
CA ILE A 43 3.55 -6.66 -17.61
C ILE A 43 3.32 -5.33 -18.30
N LEU A 44 2.34 -4.57 -17.84
CA LEU A 44 2.07 -3.21 -18.28
C LEU A 44 2.57 -2.24 -17.21
N VAL A 45 3.49 -1.35 -17.58
CA VAL A 45 3.97 -0.27 -16.71
C VAL A 45 3.27 1.01 -17.15
N CYS A 46 2.40 1.51 -16.30
CA CYS A 46 1.55 2.68 -16.56
C CYS A 46 1.82 3.80 -15.58
N GLU A 47 1.59 5.02 -16.00
CA GLU A 47 1.63 6.22 -15.17
C GLU A 47 0.27 6.91 -15.20
N HIS A 48 -0.25 7.26 -14.05
CA HIS A 48 -1.39 8.17 -13.94
C HIS A 48 -0.89 9.60 -14.16
N GLU A 49 -1.15 10.18 -15.35
CA GLU A 49 -0.55 11.44 -15.77
C GLU A 49 -0.79 12.62 -14.80
N PRO A 50 -2.02 12.79 -14.21
CA PRO A 50 -2.25 13.92 -13.32
C PRO A 50 -1.49 13.87 -11.99
N THR A 51 -1.15 12.68 -11.48
CA THR A 51 -0.56 12.54 -10.13
C THR A 51 0.84 11.95 -10.12
N GLY A 52 1.28 11.35 -11.25
CA GLY A 52 2.56 10.63 -11.33
C GLY A 52 2.55 9.25 -10.65
N LEU A 53 1.41 8.73 -10.20
CA LEU A 53 1.33 7.39 -9.63
C LEU A 53 1.73 6.34 -10.66
N MET A 54 2.65 5.46 -10.30
CA MET A 54 3.04 4.32 -11.13
C MET A 54 2.13 3.12 -10.85
N HIS A 55 1.54 2.55 -11.91
CA HIS A 55 0.75 1.33 -11.85
C HIS A 55 1.38 0.22 -12.69
N TYR A 56 1.76 -0.86 -12.04
CA TYR A 56 2.25 -2.09 -12.67
C TYR A 56 1.12 -3.11 -12.72
N HIS A 57 0.64 -3.42 -13.93
CA HIS A 57 -0.37 -4.47 -14.09
C HIS A 57 0.27 -5.73 -14.65
N LEU A 58 0.10 -6.84 -13.95
CA LEU A 58 0.59 -8.17 -14.29
C LEU A 58 -0.59 -8.99 -14.80
N ALA A 59 -0.86 -8.90 -16.12
CA ALA A 59 -1.97 -9.59 -16.76
C ALA A 59 -1.69 -11.09 -16.87
N HIS A 60 -2.55 -11.89 -16.26
CA HIS A 60 -2.45 -13.34 -16.23
C HIS A 60 -3.86 -13.98 -16.24
N PRO A 61 -4.09 -15.14 -16.88
CA PRO A 61 -5.43 -15.77 -16.95
C PRO A 61 -5.91 -16.38 -15.62
N SER A 62 -5.18 -16.23 -14.53
CA SER A 62 -5.57 -16.70 -13.20
C SER A 62 -6.82 -15.97 -12.70
N ASP A 63 -7.73 -16.72 -12.07
CA ASP A 63 -8.88 -16.16 -11.34
C ASP A 63 -8.46 -15.53 -9.99
N GLU A 64 -7.27 -15.86 -9.48
CA GLU A 64 -6.68 -15.16 -8.33
C GLU A 64 -6.30 -13.74 -8.77
N ASN A 65 -6.97 -12.74 -8.22
CA ASN A 65 -6.68 -11.35 -8.49
C ASN A 65 -6.09 -10.71 -7.22
N ALA A 66 -4.93 -10.11 -7.37
CA ALA A 66 -4.24 -9.44 -6.28
C ALA A 66 -4.04 -7.95 -6.59
N PHE A 67 -4.03 -7.16 -5.53
CA PHE A 67 -3.68 -5.75 -5.57
C PHE A 67 -2.77 -5.40 -4.40
N ILE A 68 -1.86 -4.48 -4.62
CA ILE A 68 -1.04 -3.86 -3.59
C ILE A 68 -0.85 -2.39 -3.91
N ILE A 69 -0.96 -1.54 -2.90
CA ILE A 69 -0.48 -0.16 -2.96
C ILE A 69 0.59 0.02 -1.90
N GLY A 70 1.71 0.62 -2.29
CA GLY A 70 2.84 0.86 -1.41
C GLY A 70 3.29 2.31 -1.47
N PHE A 71 3.75 2.82 -0.34
CA PHE A 71 4.27 4.18 -0.17
C PHE A 71 5.72 4.11 0.30
N ARG A 72 6.56 5.04 -0.17
CA ARG A 72 7.90 5.20 0.41
C ARG A 72 7.74 5.89 1.76
N THR A 73 8.03 5.16 2.84
CA THR A 73 7.90 5.62 4.22
C THR A 73 9.25 5.56 4.92
N GLN A 74 10.23 6.27 4.36
CA GLN A 74 11.59 6.31 4.87
C GLN A 74 11.62 6.95 6.28
N PRO A 75 11.96 6.18 7.33
CA PRO A 75 12.04 6.74 8.67
C PRO A 75 13.21 7.72 8.80
N MET A 76 12.99 8.79 9.54
CA MET A 76 14.00 9.76 9.94
C MET A 76 14.16 9.80 11.46
N THR A 77 13.45 8.95 12.18
CA THR A 77 13.47 8.77 13.64
C THR A 77 13.20 7.31 14.00
N ASP A 78 13.42 6.95 15.25
CA ASP A 78 13.08 5.63 15.80
C ASP A 78 11.67 5.60 16.42
N ARG A 79 10.81 6.60 16.18
CA ARG A 79 9.50 6.74 16.85
C ARG A 79 8.39 5.87 16.23
N GLY A 80 8.68 5.16 15.13
CA GLY A 80 7.76 4.19 14.53
C GLY A 80 6.54 4.81 13.83
N GLU A 81 6.68 6.03 13.29
CA GLU A 81 5.61 6.75 12.59
C GLU A 81 4.95 5.91 11.50
N ALA A 82 5.79 5.23 10.68
CA ALA A 82 5.31 4.40 9.56
C ALA A 82 4.47 3.20 10.05
N HIS A 83 4.92 2.50 11.09
CA HIS A 83 4.25 1.33 11.66
C HIS A 83 2.94 1.70 12.36
N ILE A 84 2.97 2.74 13.19
CA ILE A 84 1.75 3.22 13.86
C ILE A 84 0.74 3.76 12.85
N LEU A 85 1.21 4.40 11.77
CA LEU A 85 0.34 4.85 10.69
C LEU A 85 -0.27 3.67 9.92
N GLU A 86 0.49 2.60 9.67
CA GLU A 86 -0.03 1.37 9.06
C GLU A 86 -1.27 0.88 9.82
N HIS A 87 -1.17 0.74 11.15
CA HIS A 87 -2.28 0.31 12.01
C HIS A 87 -3.43 1.32 11.99
N THR A 88 -3.15 2.60 12.23
CA THR A 88 -4.19 3.62 12.42
C THR A 88 -4.93 4.00 11.13
N SER A 89 -4.30 3.88 9.96
CA SER A 89 -4.97 4.11 8.69
C SER A 89 -6.09 3.10 8.40
N LEU A 90 -5.99 1.89 8.95
CA LEU A 90 -6.98 0.82 8.80
C LEU A 90 -8.13 0.88 9.83
N CYS A 91 -8.08 1.80 10.79
CA CYS A 91 -9.09 1.93 11.85
C CYS A 91 -10.39 2.61 11.41
N GLY A 92 -10.41 3.25 10.22
CA GLY A 92 -11.57 3.91 9.64
C GLY A 92 -11.18 5.07 8.75
N SER A 93 -12.02 5.37 7.77
CA SER A 93 -11.73 6.34 6.72
C SER A 93 -12.96 7.14 6.32
N ALA A 94 -12.80 8.12 5.45
CA ALA A 94 -13.85 9.06 5.07
C ALA A 94 -15.10 8.36 4.52
N LYS A 95 -14.96 7.40 3.61
CA LYS A 95 -16.04 6.64 3.00
C LYS A 95 -16.54 5.50 3.90
N TYR A 96 -15.65 4.96 4.74
CA TYR A 96 -15.92 3.87 5.68
C TYR A 96 -15.67 4.29 7.13
N PRO A 97 -16.50 5.21 7.68
CA PRO A 97 -16.31 5.79 9.02
C PRO A 97 -16.79 4.84 10.13
N VAL A 98 -16.49 3.54 9.98
CA VAL A 98 -16.79 2.49 10.95
C VAL A 98 -15.51 2.08 11.65
N ARG A 99 -15.64 1.59 12.88
CA ARG A 99 -14.47 1.08 13.60
C ARG A 99 -13.96 -0.21 12.96
N ASP A 100 -12.67 -0.26 12.70
CA ASP A 100 -11.93 -1.42 12.21
C ASP A 100 -12.54 -2.07 10.94
N PRO A 101 -12.76 -1.32 9.84
CA PRO A 101 -13.32 -1.87 8.60
C PRO A 101 -12.44 -3.00 8.04
N PHE A 102 -11.13 -2.91 8.21
CA PHE A 102 -10.16 -3.92 7.81
C PHE A 102 -10.42 -5.28 8.48
N PHE A 103 -10.52 -5.33 9.81
CA PHE A 103 -10.80 -6.58 10.54
C PHE A 103 -12.20 -7.12 10.26
N SER A 104 -13.15 -6.24 9.94
CA SER A 104 -14.48 -6.64 9.49
C SER A 104 -14.42 -7.32 8.13
N MET A 105 -13.61 -6.83 7.20
CA MET A 105 -13.42 -7.40 5.86
C MET A 105 -12.67 -8.75 5.92
N ILE A 106 -11.63 -8.90 6.73
CA ILE A 106 -10.93 -10.18 6.94
C ILE A 106 -11.92 -11.31 7.27
N LYS A 107 -12.95 -11.03 8.06
CA LYS A 107 -13.93 -12.02 8.51
C LYS A 107 -15.11 -12.24 7.57
N ARG A 108 -15.42 -11.29 6.68
CA ARG A 108 -16.68 -11.26 5.92
C ARG A 108 -16.51 -11.19 4.41
N SER A 109 -15.34 -10.81 3.91
CA SER A 109 -15.04 -10.83 2.47
C SER A 109 -14.63 -12.25 2.02
N LEU A 110 -14.55 -12.44 0.71
CA LEU A 110 -14.09 -13.67 0.07
C LEU A 110 -12.59 -13.64 -0.21
N ASN A 111 -11.85 -12.85 0.58
CA ASN A 111 -10.41 -12.71 0.42
C ASN A 111 -9.68 -14.05 0.57
N THR A 112 -8.65 -14.25 -0.23
CA THR A 112 -7.66 -15.32 -0.07
C THR A 112 -6.44 -14.82 0.70
N PHE A 113 -6.23 -13.51 0.68
CA PHE A 113 -5.18 -12.82 1.43
C PHE A 113 -5.57 -11.38 1.72
N MET A 114 -5.34 -10.91 2.95
CA MET A 114 -5.39 -9.50 3.35
C MET A 114 -4.32 -9.23 4.39
N ASN A 115 -3.57 -8.16 4.21
CA ASN A 115 -2.56 -7.74 5.18
C ASN A 115 -2.18 -6.27 4.99
N ALA A 116 -1.29 -5.79 5.85
CA ALA A 116 -0.49 -4.60 5.69
C ALA A 116 0.94 -4.90 6.17
N PHE A 117 1.93 -4.19 5.66
CA PHE A 117 3.35 -4.39 5.98
C PHE A 117 4.08 -3.08 6.07
N THR A 118 4.85 -2.89 7.12
CA THR A 118 5.88 -1.85 7.21
C THR A 118 7.26 -2.49 7.15
N ALA A 119 8.00 -2.15 6.11
CA ALA A 119 9.40 -2.52 5.94
C ALA A 119 10.33 -1.37 6.32
N ALA A 120 11.64 -1.52 6.04
CA ALA A 120 12.63 -0.54 6.45
C ALA A 120 12.45 0.86 5.82
N ASP A 121 11.85 0.96 4.62
CA ASP A 121 11.73 2.21 3.85
C ASP A 121 10.43 2.31 3.03
N TRP A 122 9.50 1.37 3.21
CA TRP A 122 8.18 1.40 2.58
C TRP A 122 7.10 0.77 3.46
N THR A 123 5.86 1.17 3.23
CA THR A 123 4.66 0.56 3.83
C THR A 123 3.71 0.18 2.71
N ALA A 124 3.13 -1.02 2.75
CA ALA A 124 2.27 -1.51 1.68
C ALA A 124 1.04 -2.26 2.20
N TYR A 125 -0.02 -2.21 1.41
CA TYR A 125 -1.35 -2.70 1.73
C TYR A 125 -1.81 -3.67 0.63
N PRO A 126 -1.50 -4.98 0.75
CA PRO A 126 -1.87 -6.01 -0.22
C PRO A 126 -3.18 -6.70 0.14
N PHE A 127 -3.91 -7.12 -0.90
CA PHE A 127 -4.98 -8.11 -0.78
C PHE A 127 -5.03 -9.00 -2.02
N ALA A 128 -5.68 -10.17 -1.89
CA ALA A 128 -6.01 -11.06 -3.00
C ALA A 128 -7.37 -11.71 -2.79
N THR A 129 -8.06 -12.03 -3.88
CA THR A 129 -9.36 -12.71 -3.89
C THR A 129 -9.63 -13.32 -5.27
N GLN A 130 -10.38 -14.43 -5.30
CA GLN A 130 -10.88 -15.03 -6.55
C GLN A 130 -12.25 -14.49 -6.96
N ASN A 131 -12.85 -13.64 -6.14
CA ASN A 131 -14.16 -13.07 -6.42
C ASN A 131 -14.02 -11.63 -6.93
N ARG A 132 -14.47 -11.41 -8.17
CA ARG A 132 -14.38 -10.12 -8.85
C ARG A 132 -15.10 -8.98 -8.10
N GLN A 133 -16.28 -9.22 -7.54
CA GLN A 133 -17.00 -8.18 -6.79
C GLN A 133 -16.27 -7.84 -5.49
N ASP A 134 -15.76 -8.85 -4.81
CA ASP A 134 -14.98 -8.68 -3.60
C ASP A 134 -13.67 -7.92 -3.85
N TYR A 135 -13.01 -8.18 -5.00
CA TYR A 135 -11.82 -7.43 -5.41
C TYR A 135 -12.08 -5.91 -5.42
N PHE A 136 -13.17 -5.46 -6.05
CA PHE A 136 -13.49 -4.03 -6.11
C PHE A 136 -13.98 -3.47 -4.77
N ASN A 137 -14.61 -4.28 -3.93
CA ASN A 137 -14.95 -3.89 -2.56
C ASN A 137 -13.70 -3.67 -1.72
N LEU A 138 -12.77 -4.63 -1.75
CA LEU A 138 -11.48 -4.54 -1.05
C LEU A 138 -10.64 -3.36 -1.58
N LEU A 139 -10.57 -3.21 -2.90
CA LEU A 139 -9.86 -2.09 -3.52
C LEU A 139 -10.38 -0.73 -3.01
N SER A 140 -11.70 -0.56 -2.97
CA SER A 140 -12.30 0.68 -2.47
C SER A 140 -12.00 0.94 -0.98
N VAL A 141 -12.04 -0.11 -0.14
CA VAL A 141 -11.72 0.02 1.30
C VAL A 141 -10.24 0.37 1.50
N TYR A 142 -9.33 -0.30 0.80
CA TYR A 142 -7.90 -0.07 0.93
C TYR A 142 -7.48 1.32 0.43
N LEU A 143 -8.02 1.76 -0.72
CA LEU A 143 -7.73 3.09 -1.25
C LEU A 143 -8.20 4.19 -0.31
N ASP A 144 -9.43 4.06 0.22
CA ASP A 144 -9.97 5.06 1.14
C ASP A 144 -9.20 5.07 2.47
N ALA A 145 -8.82 3.90 2.99
CA ALA A 145 -7.99 3.77 4.19
C ALA A 145 -6.60 4.40 4.02
N CYS A 146 -5.97 4.26 2.85
CA CYS A 146 -4.64 4.80 2.61
C CYS A 146 -4.66 6.33 2.39
N PHE A 147 -5.59 6.82 1.55
CA PHE A 147 -5.57 8.22 1.14
C PHE A 147 -6.43 9.15 2.01
N PHE A 148 -7.45 8.62 2.64
CA PHE A 148 -8.43 9.40 3.42
C PHE A 148 -8.72 8.79 4.80
N PRO A 149 -7.70 8.33 5.55
CA PRO A 149 -7.93 7.78 6.89
C PRO A 149 -8.43 8.87 7.84
N ASN A 150 -9.27 8.48 8.80
CA ASN A 150 -9.77 9.42 9.80
C ASN A 150 -8.68 9.87 10.79
N LEU A 151 -7.71 9.03 11.08
CA LEU A 151 -6.61 9.25 12.03
C LEU A 151 -7.09 9.84 13.35
N ASN A 152 -8.13 9.24 13.94
CA ASN A 152 -8.67 9.74 15.19
C ASN A 152 -7.65 9.63 16.33
N HIS A 153 -7.68 10.59 17.26
CA HIS A 153 -6.81 10.59 18.43
C HIS A 153 -6.97 9.32 19.30
N LEU A 154 -8.18 8.76 19.37
CA LEU A 154 -8.45 7.54 20.15
C LEU A 154 -7.85 6.29 19.47
N ASP A 155 -7.86 6.24 18.14
CA ASP A 155 -7.22 5.16 17.39
C ASP A 155 -5.69 5.23 17.53
N PHE A 156 -5.11 6.44 17.46
CA PHE A 156 -3.70 6.65 17.78
C PHE A 156 -3.36 6.20 19.22
N ALA A 157 -4.17 6.55 20.20
CA ALA A 157 -3.96 6.15 21.58
C ALA A 157 -4.08 4.63 21.78
N GLN A 158 -4.95 3.96 21.02
CA GLN A 158 -5.09 2.51 21.08
C GLN A 158 -3.97 1.79 20.37
N GLU A 159 -3.69 2.14 19.11
CA GLU A 159 -2.73 1.45 18.26
C GLU A 159 -1.29 1.87 18.56
N GLY A 160 -1.03 3.16 18.75
CA GLY A 160 0.32 3.70 18.97
C GLY A 160 0.75 3.64 20.42
N ILE A 161 0.40 4.68 21.18
CA ILE A 161 0.89 4.88 22.57
C ILE A 161 -0.10 5.69 23.39
N ARG A 162 -0.28 5.28 24.64
CA ARG A 162 -1.00 6.01 25.69
C ARG A 162 -0.44 5.68 27.07
N VAL A 163 -0.76 6.51 28.05
CA VAL A 163 -0.49 6.24 29.45
C VAL A 163 -1.76 5.74 30.13
N GLU A 164 -1.67 4.63 30.86
CA GLU A 164 -2.72 4.12 31.74
C GLU A 164 -2.18 3.96 33.16
N LEU A 165 -3.06 3.78 34.12
CA LEU A 165 -2.67 3.36 35.47
C LEU A 165 -2.75 1.83 35.55
N ASP A 166 -1.73 1.20 36.14
CA ASP A 166 -1.76 -0.22 36.47
C ASP A 166 -2.64 -0.50 37.69
N ASP A 167 -2.73 -1.76 38.13
CA ASP A 167 -3.54 -2.18 39.27
C ASP A 167 -3.06 -1.56 40.59
N ASP A 168 -1.81 -1.12 40.67
CA ASP A 168 -1.22 -0.41 41.82
C ASP A 168 -1.37 1.12 41.70
N GLY A 169 -2.00 1.62 40.65
CA GLY A 169 -2.19 3.06 40.37
C GLY A 169 -0.94 3.75 39.83
N LYS A 170 0.05 3.02 39.33
CA LYS A 170 1.26 3.57 38.73
C LYS A 170 1.05 3.80 37.23
N PRO A 171 1.60 4.91 36.65
CA PRO A 171 1.53 5.15 35.23
C PRO A 171 2.36 4.13 34.45
N VAL A 172 1.74 3.54 33.42
CA VAL A 172 2.38 2.60 32.49
C VAL A 172 2.05 2.96 31.05
N TYR A 173 2.98 2.75 30.16
CA TYR A 173 2.74 2.91 28.72
C TYR A 173 2.05 1.68 28.14
N LYS A 174 1.04 1.91 27.30
CA LYS A 174 0.32 0.88 26.53
C LYS A 174 0.06 1.36 25.12
N GLY A 175 -0.10 0.43 24.20
CA GLY A 175 -0.41 0.61 22.79
C GLY A 175 -0.19 -0.71 22.07
N VAL A 176 -0.89 -0.97 20.97
CA VAL A 176 -0.71 -2.21 20.21
C VAL A 176 0.71 -2.27 19.67
N VAL A 177 1.11 -1.29 18.86
CA VAL A 177 2.46 -1.22 18.27
C VAL A 177 3.54 -1.10 19.35
N PHE A 178 3.31 -0.27 20.39
CA PHE A 178 4.26 -0.17 21.51
C PHE A 178 4.54 -1.54 22.15
N ASN A 179 3.49 -2.33 22.45
CA ASN A 179 3.64 -3.64 23.06
C ASN A 179 4.26 -4.66 22.11
N GLU A 180 3.90 -4.62 20.82
CA GLU A 180 4.46 -5.45 19.78
C GLU A 180 5.97 -5.21 19.65
N MET A 181 6.39 -3.95 19.53
CA MET A 181 7.80 -3.58 19.43
C MET A 181 8.57 -3.89 20.71
N LYS A 182 7.95 -3.73 21.89
CA LYS A 182 8.54 -4.15 23.15
C LYS A 182 8.80 -5.66 23.18
N GLY A 183 7.91 -6.46 22.60
CA GLY A 183 8.09 -7.90 22.41
C GLY A 183 9.19 -8.21 21.39
N ALA A 184 9.11 -7.62 20.21
CA ALA A 184 10.07 -7.83 19.12
C ALA A 184 11.50 -7.45 19.53
N MET A 185 11.68 -6.30 20.19
CA MET A 185 12.99 -5.81 20.64
C MET A 185 13.50 -6.47 21.93
N SER A 186 12.80 -7.45 22.50
CA SER A 186 13.27 -8.21 23.66
C SER A 186 14.27 -9.31 23.30
N GLY A 187 14.34 -9.74 22.03
CA GLY A 187 15.24 -10.77 21.55
C GLY A 187 16.66 -10.25 21.35
N GLU A 188 17.67 -11.03 21.80
CA GLU A 188 19.08 -10.65 21.66
C GLU A 188 19.52 -10.53 20.19
N ILE A 189 18.97 -11.38 19.32
CA ILE A 189 19.26 -11.37 17.87
C ILE A 189 18.68 -10.12 17.21
N ASP A 190 17.46 -9.73 17.55
CA ASP A 190 16.82 -8.53 17.03
C ASP A 190 17.55 -7.26 17.46
N GLN A 191 17.94 -7.19 18.74
CA GLN A 191 18.79 -6.11 19.27
C GLN A 191 20.15 -6.03 18.56
N LEU A 192 20.79 -7.19 18.31
CA LEU A 192 22.05 -7.25 17.57
C LEU A 192 21.86 -6.74 16.14
N TYR A 193 20.80 -7.20 15.46
CA TYR A 193 20.52 -6.78 14.08
C TYR A 193 20.32 -5.27 13.96
N HIS A 194 19.48 -4.68 14.81
CA HIS A 194 19.24 -3.23 14.81
C HIS A 194 20.48 -2.43 15.21
N THR A 195 21.27 -2.93 16.16
CA THR A 195 22.53 -2.30 16.53
C THR A 195 23.53 -2.32 15.38
N LEU A 196 23.66 -3.43 14.68
CA LEU A 196 24.53 -3.54 13.50
C LEU A 196 24.06 -2.61 12.39
N ALA A 197 22.76 -2.60 12.06
CA ALA A 197 22.21 -1.72 11.03
C ALA A 197 22.51 -0.24 11.33
N ARG A 198 22.32 0.20 12.57
CA ARG A 198 22.62 1.56 13.03
C ARG A 198 24.06 1.96 12.81
N HIS A 199 25.01 1.03 13.06
CA HIS A 199 26.44 1.30 12.88
C HIS A 199 26.91 1.12 11.42
N MET A 200 26.30 0.20 10.67
CA MET A 200 26.67 -0.04 9.28
C MET A 200 26.10 1.03 8.32
N PHE A 201 24.97 1.63 8.67
CA PHE A 201 24.25 2.60 7.83
C PHE A 201 24.00 3.95 8.52
N PRO A 202 25.05 4.60 9.06
CA PRO A 202 24.89 5.77 9.95
C PRO A 202 24.30 7.02 9.26
N THR A 203 24.29 7.07 7.92
CA THR A 203 23.90 8.25 7.13
C THR A 203 22.67 7.98 6.24
N THR A 204 22.04 6.81 6.36
CA THR A 204 20.86 6.43 5.55
C THR A 204 19.66 6.17 6.45
N THR A 205 18.48 6.04 5.84
CA THR A 205 17.24 5.71 6.54
C THR A 205 17.32 4.38 7.31
N TYR A 206 18.16 3.44 6.86
CA TYR A 206 18.36 2.14 7.51
C TYR A 206 19.10 2.22 8.86
N HIS A 207 19.53 3.43 9.25
CA HIS A 207 19.99 3.74 10.61
C HIS A 207 18.87 3.58 11.64
N TYR A 208 17.63 3.87 11.23
CA TYR A 208 16.47 3.90 12.10
C TYR A 208 15.69 2.58 12.07
N ASN A 209 15.00 2.30 13.18
CA ASN A 209 14.04 1.21 13.27
C ASN A 209 12.66 1.69 12.79
N SER A 210 12.25 1.28 11.58
CA SER A 210 10.96 1.67 11.00
C SER A 210 9.75 1.20 11.81
N GLY A 211 9.90 0.09 12.55
CA GLY A 211 8.88 -0.41 13.48
C GLY A 211 8.76 0.42 14.76
N GLY A 212 9.79 1.16 15.10
CA GLY A 212 9.90 1.99 16.29
C GLY A 212 10.66 1.32 17.44
N GLU A 213 11.54 2.08 18.07
CA GLU A 213 12.16 1.70 19.32
C GLU A 213 11.19 1.97 20.48
N PRO A 214 10.93 1.02 21.40
CA PRO A 214 9.98 1.22 22.49
C PRO A 214 10.22 2.49 23.31
N SER A 215 11.48 2.85 23.53
CA SER A 215 11.86 4.08 24.25
C SER A 215 11.59 5.37 23.46
N ALA A 216 11.60 5.31 22.12
CA ALA A 216 11.37 6.46 21.25
C ALA A 216 9.89 6.60 20.87
N ILE A 217 9.13 5.50 20.76
CA ILE A 217 7.69 5.52 20.50
C ILE A 217 6.94 6.40 21.51
N THR A 218 7.41 6.45 22.76
CA THR A 218 6.79 7.26 23.82
C THR A 218 6.80 8.76 23.55
N ASP A 219 7.65 9.23 22.64
CA ASP A 219 7.78 10.65 22.27
C ASP A 219 6.94 11.01 21.03
N LEU A 220 6.32 10.02 20.37
CA LEU A 220 5.47 10.27 19.21
C LEU A 220 4.15 10.90 19.61
N THR A 221 3.79 11.99 18.96
CA THR A 221 2.50 12.64 19.15
C THR A 221 1.52 12.32 18.02
N HIS A 222 0.23 12.45 18.28
CA HIS A 222 -0.80 12.34 17.24
C HIS A 222 -0.59 13.36 16.11
N ALA A 223 -0.14 14.57 16.40
CA ALA A 223 0.16 15.58 15.40
C ALA A 223 1.32 15.16 14.46
N ASP A 224 2.36 14.50 15.01
CA ASP A 224 3.45 13.94 14.20
C ASP A 224 2.95 12.85 13.25
N LEU A 225 2.05 11.98 13.72
CA LEU A 225 1.45 10.93 12.90
C LEU A 225 0.65 11.52 11.72
N VAL A 226 -0.20 12.52 11.99
CA VAL A 226 -0.97 13.22 10.94
C VAL A 226 -0.04 13.89 9.94
N ALA A 227 1.01 14.57 10.40
CA ALA A 227 2.01 15.21 9.53
C ALA A 227 2.76 14.17 8.69
N PHE A 228 3.07 13.00 9.25
CA PHE A 228 3.72 11.91 8.53
C PHE A 228 2.82 11.37 7.41
N HIS A 229 1.53 11.16 7.67
CA HIS A 229 0.56 10.77 6.64
C HIS A 229 0.52 11.80 5.51
N GLN A 230 0.35 13.08 5.83
CA GLN A 230 0.24 14.17 4.85
C GLN A 230 1.49 14.29 3.96
N SER A 231 2.67 13.97 4.49
CA SER A 231 3.94 14.06 3.76
C SER A 231 4.28 12.82 2.94
N HIS A 232 3.78 11.64 3.30
CA HIS A 232 4.18 10.37 2.67
C HIS A 232 3.07 9.68 1.88
N TYR A 233 1.78 9.84 2.26
CA TYR A 233 0.65 9.16 1.62
C TYR A 233 0.03 9.99 0.51
N HIS A 234 0.85 10.35 -0.46
CA HIS A 234 0.45 11.07 -1.66
C HIS A 234 0.62 10.16 -2.89
N PRO A 235 -0.26 10.25 -3.92
CA PRO A 235 -0.15 9.42 -5.12
C PRO A 235 1.22 9.47 -5.81
N SER A 236 1.88 10.63 -5.85
CA SER A 236 3.23 10.76 -6.44
C SER A 236 4.33 10.01 -5.68
N ASN A 237 4.08 9.64 -4.44
CA ASN A 237 4.99 8.83 -3.60
C ASN A 237 4.55 7.35 -3.52
N ALA A 238 3.48 7.00 -4.24
CA ALA A 238 2.90 5.67 -4.23
C ALA A 238 3.25 4.87 -5.48
N VAL A 239 3.24 3.54 -5.32
CA VAL A 239 3.27 2.56 -6.40
C VAL A 239 2.11 1.60 -6.21
N ALA A 240 1.30 1.43 -7.24
CA ALA A 240 0.24 0.41 -7.28
C ALA A 240 0.69 -0.76 -8.14
N MET A 241 0.31 -1.98 -7.76
CA MET A 241 0.47 -3.17 -8.58
C MET A 241 -0.81 -4.00 -8.53
N SER A 242 -1.21 -4.55 -9.67
CA SER A 242 -2.32 -5.50 -9.78
C SER A 242 -1.90 -6.73 -10.56
N PHE A 243 -2.49 -7.88 -10.23
CA PHE A 243 -2.25 -9.17 -10.87
C PHE A 243 -3.58 -9.87 -11.13
N GLY A 244 -3.66 -10.63 -12.22
CA GLY A 244 -4.76 -11.54 -12.50
C GLY A 244 -5.47 -11.30 -13.83
N ASN A 245 -6.73 -11.75 -13.94
CA ASN A 245 -7.52 -11.68 -15.15
C ASN A 245 -8.48 -10.49 -15.23
N ILE A 246 -8.53 -9.63 -14.21
CA ILE A 246 -9.30 -8.39 -14.26
C ILE A 246 -8.62 -7.42 -15.22
N PRO A 247 -9.32 -6.89 -16.24
CA PRO A 247 -8.74 -5.95 -17.19
C PRO A 247 -8.13 -4.72 -16.48
N VAL A 248 -6.95 -4.29 -16.93
CA VAL A 248 -6.21 -3.17 -16.34
C VAL A 248 -7.05 -1.89 -16.25
N ALA A 249 -7.84 -1.58 -17.29
CA ALA A 249 -8.69 -0.39 -17.33
C ALA A 249 -9.71 -0.34 -16.19
N GLU A 250 -10.20 -1.47 -15.73
CA GLU A 250 -11.20 -1.52 -14.65
C GLU A 250 -10.57 -1.19 -13.29
N THR A 251 -9.38 -1.75 -13.01
CA THR A 251 -8.61 -1.38 -11.83
C THR A 251 -8.22 0.10 -11.88
N GLN A 252 -7.76 0.59 -13.04
CA GLN A 252 -7.41 2.00 -13.24
C GLN A 252 -8.61 2.94 -13.08
N THR A 253 -9.79 2.52 -13.54
CA THR A 253 -11.04 3.29 -13.35
C THR A 253 -11.34 3.49 -11.86
N ARG A 254 -11.17 2.44 -11.07
CA ARG A 254 -11.37 2.53 -9.62
C ARG A 254 -10.28 3.33 -8.92
N LEU A 255 -9.01 3.13 -9.28
CA LEU A 255 -7.91 3.95 -8.79
C LEU A 255 -8.18 5.44 -9.04
N HIS A 256 -8.55 5.78 -10.29
CA HIS A 256 -8.85 7.16 -10.66
C HIS A 256 -10.03 7.73 -9.86
N ALA A 257 -11.17 7.04 -9.86
CA ALA A 257 -12.40 7.55 -9.26
C ALA A 257 -12.36 7.60 -7.73
N ASP A 258 -11.76 6.60 -7.07
CA ASP A 258 -11.81 6.45 -5.62
C ASP A 258 -10.64 7.17 -4.90
N ALA A 259 -9.53 7.48 -5.61
CA ALA A 259 -8.34 8.03 -4.94
C ALA A 259 -7.61 9.14 -5.72
N LEU A 260 -7.50 9.06 -7.06
CA LEU A 260 -6.54 9.87 -7.80
C LEU A 260 -7.14 11.15 -8.40
N ALA A 261 -8.46 11.18 -8.65
CA ALA A 261 -9.17 12.34 -9.22
C ALA A 261 -9.59 13.39 -8.16
N VAL A 262 -9.11 13.24 -6.92
CA VAL A 262 -9.45 14.14 -5.80
C VAL A 262 -8.60 15.40 -5.86
N ASP A 263 -9.23 16.57 -5.61
CA ASP A 263 -8.54 17.85 -5.54
C ASP A 263 -7.41 17.83 -4.50
N GLY A 264 -6.23 18.33 -4.87
CA GLY A 264 -5.04 18.34 -4.04
C GLY A 264 -4.06 17.19 -4.32
N HIS A 265 -4.46 16.15 -5.09
CA HIS A 265 -3.56 15.06 -5.49
C HIS A 265 -2.85 15.32 -6.84
N ALA A 266 -3.29 16.29 -7.61
CA ALA A 266 -2.63 16.64 -8.87
C ALA A 266 -1.25 17.27 -8.63
N VAL A 267 -0.24 16.79 -9.35
CA VAL A 267 1.09 17.40 -9.36
C VAL A 267 1.03 18.68 -10.19
N SER A 268 1.36 19.81 -9.60
CA SER A 268 1.60 21.05 -10.37
C SER A 268 2.90 20.90 -11.16
N HIS A 269 2.78 20.82 -12.49
CA HIS A 269 3.91 20.79 -13.41
C HIS A 269 4.54 22.18 -13.57
#